data_9503c0f09b6516f37b8d49f1983e60ac
#
_entry.id   9503c0f09b6516f37b8d49f1983e60ac
#
_cell.length_a   1.000
_cell.length_b   1.000
_cell.length_c   1.000
_cell.angle_alpha   90.00
_cell.angle_beta   90.00
_cell.angle_gamma   90.00
#
_symmetry.space_group_name_H-M   'P 1'
#
loop_
_entity.id
_entity.type
_entity.pdbx_description
1 polymer ?
#
loop_
_entity_poly.entity_id
_entity_poly.type
_entity_poly.pdbx_seq_one_letter_code
_entity_poly.pdbx_strand_id
1 'polypeptide(L)'
;MTPALRVAITARSVFPIHGHGGLERSVYDLVRHLARNGVQVTLITRTPRGPVSSEAIHPDVTLSLVPYRTFPFAGRRGTTVIDRSTAYPLFGKLAGAFAASLVEQGAIDLVHGFGASVLGYARRRDELGAPLVLNPQGLEEFGGTAPSRARLKRIAYLPLRRAVLACAAAADAVIATDRSLEPAVQGHLEIPASKIVTIPNALDLEEVDGLAGPAEGTAMRARAGIRRGELVLLSVGRLEQNKGFHVLAQSLAALREHSGRLAHGNWRWVLVGGGPFQGRLEALATELRLADHIHFAGRLPDRDLHAWYEAADLFVHPTLYEGSSLVTLEAMAHRRACVVTDAGGLPDKVQTGVNGWIVAAGDPGALAAAISGALEDRERLSRMGMAGREIVERGFSWQTAVRETLALYQRLLGGRRAPARP
;
A
#
# COMPACT_ATOMS: atom_id res chain seq x y z
N MET A 1 1.29 29.32 -24.04
CA MET A 1 1.33 28.43 -22.84
C MET A 1 0.22 27.41 -22.98
N THR A 2 0.52 26.13 -22.99
CA THR A 2 -0.51 25.08 -22.97
C THR A 2 -1.29 25.26 -21.68
N PRO A 3 -2.64 25.24 -21.66
CA PRO A 3 -3.40 25.34 -20.43
C PRO A 3 -3.02 24.19 -19.47
N ALA A 4 -2.94 24.50 -18.18
CA ALA A 4 -2.62 23.51 -17.17
C ALA A 4 -3.68 22.39 -17.15
N LEU A 5 -3.25 21.15 -17.09
CA LEU A 5 -4.14 19.99 -16.98
C LEU A 5 -4.91 20.03 -15.65
N ARG A 6 -6.24 19.88 -15.69
CA ARG A 6 -7.14 19.94 -14.53
C ARG A 6 -7.71 18.55 -14.25
N VAL A 7 -7.39 18.00 -13.09
CA VAL A 7 -7.75 16.62 -12.72
C VAL A 7 -8.58 16.61 -11.43
N ALA A 8 -9.73 15.93 -11.44
CA ALA A 8 -10.44 15.57 -10.22
C ALA A 8 -9.98 14.21 -9.72
N ILE A 9 -9.48 14.16 -8.50
CA ILE A 9 -9.12 12.91 -7.82
C ILE A 9 -10.16 12.60 -6.76
N THR A 10 -10.81 11.43 -6.85
CA THR A 10 -11.79 10.99 -5.87
C THR A 10 -11.22 9.86 -5.03
N ALA A 11 -11.15 10.05 -3.70
CA ALA A 11 -10.67 9.04 -2.77
C ALA A 11 -11.43 9.10 -1.45
N ARG A 12 -11.78 7.94 -0.87
CA ARG A 12 -12.47 7.89 0.43
C ARG A 12 -11.62 8.44 1.56
N SER A 13 -10.33 8.21 1.52
CA SER A 13 -9.39 8.55 2.59
C SER A 13 -8.06 9.00 2.01
N VAL A 14 -7.42 9.96 2.67
CA VAL A 14 -6.12 10.52 2.30
C VAL A 14 -5.32 10.83 3.58
N PHE A 15 -4.00 10.66 3.55
CA PHE A 15 -3.06 11.09 4.58
C PHE A 15 -2.90 12.63 4.53
N PRO A 16 -2.66 13.32 5.62
CA PRO A 16 -2.77 12.88 7.03
C PRO A 16 -4.21 12.99 7.56
N ILE A 17 -5.15 13.42 6.74
CA ILE A 17 -6.52 13.80 7.10
C ILE A 17 -7.31 12.65 7.70
N HIS A 18 -7.13 11.43 7.18
CA HIS A 18 -7.99 10.29 7.52
C HIS A 18 -7.26 9.09 8.15
N GLY A 19 -5.95 9.12 8.20
CA GLY A 19 -5.14 8.03 8.76
C GLY A 19 -3.79 7.87 8.08
N HIS A 20 -3.03 6.85 8.52
CA HIS A 20 -1.64 6.61 8.17
C HIS A 20 -1.46 5.27 7.42
N GLY A 21 -2.48 4.79 6.72
CA GLY A 21 -2.38 3.56 5.93
C GLY A 21 -1.66 3.77 4.60
N GLY A 22 -1.15 2.70 4.01
CA GLY A 22 -0.45 2.76 2.72
C GLY A 22 -1.31 3.32 1.59
N LEU A 23 -2.64 3.05 1.63
CA LEU A 23 -3.58 3.62 0.70
C LEU A 23 -3.68 5.15 0.83
N GLU A 24 -3.91 5.62 2.05
CA GLU A 24 -4.02 7.05 2.35
C GLU A 24 -2.75 7.79 1.92
N ARG A 25 -1.59 7.17 2.13
CA ARG A 25 -0.29 7.69 1.72
C ARG A 25 -0.16 7.74 0.19
N SER A 26 -0.51 6.67 -0.54
CA SER A 26 -0.44 6.65 -2.00
C SER A 26 -1.32 7.72 -2.66
N VAL A 27 -2.52 7.99 -2.11
CA VAL A 27 -3.38 9.09 -2.59
C VAL A 27 -2.73 10.45 -2.34
N TYR A 28 -2.21 10.66 -1.14
CA TYR A 28 -1.54 11.89 -0.75
C TYR A 28 -0.34 12.20 -1.65
N ASP A 29 0.53 11.23 -1.84
CA ASP A 29 1.72 11.39 -2.64
C ASP A 29 1.40 11.62 -4.11
N LEU A 30 0.42 10.88 -4.68
CA LEU A 30 -0.04 11.12 -6.05
C LEU A 30 -0.52 12.57 -6.23
N VAL A 31 -1.40 13.03 -5.35
CA VAL A 31 -1.97 14.38 -5.42
C VAL A 31 -0.87 15.44 -5.34
N ARG A 32 0.04 15.31 -4.38
CA ARG A 32 1.16 16.21 -4.14
C ARG A 32 2.13 16.26 -5.33
N HIS A 33 2.50 15.10 -5.86
CA HIS A 33 3.42 15.03 -7.00
C HIS A 33 2.79 15.50 -8.31
N LEU A 34 1.50 15.27 -8.54
CA LEU A 34 0.79 15.87 -9.68
C LEU A 34 0.78 17.41 -9.59
N ALA A 35 0.45 17.97 -8.42
CA ALA A 35 0.47 19.39 -8.20
C ALA A 35 1.86 20.01 -8.42
N ARG A 36 2.92 19.38 -7.88
CA ARG A 36 4.33 19.77 -8.12
C ARG A 36 4.73 19.76 -9.61
N ASN A 37 4.05 18.96 -10.42
CA ASN A 37 4.26 18.89 -11.88
C ASN A 37 3.28 19.78 -12.68
N GLY A 38 2.66 20.77 -12.04
CA GLY A 38 1.83 21.77 -12.70
C GLY A 38 0.41 21.33 -13.06
N VAL A 39 -0.06 20.21 -12.49
CA VAL A 39 -1.46 19.76 -12.63
C VAL A 39 -2.32 20.48 -11.60
N GLN A 40 -3.41 21.07 -12.03
CA GLN A 40 -4.43 21.61 -11.14
C GLN A 40 -5.28 20.46 -10.60
N VAL A 41 -5.09 20.10 -9.32
CA VAL A 41 -5.75 18.96 -8.70
C VAL A 41 -6.91 19.42 -7.83
N THR A 42 -8.11 18.90 -8.09
CA THR A 42 -9.24 18.95 -7.16
C THR A 42 -9.37 17.60 -6.47
N LEU A 43 -8.98 17.53 -5.19
CA LEU A 43 -9.14 16.33 -4.37
C LEU A 43 -10.51 16.30 -3.71
N ILE A 44 -11.32 15.30 -4.07
CA ILE A 44 -12.66 15.07 -3.54
C ILE A 44 -12.59 13.90 -2.56
N THR A 45 -12.77 14.18 -1.28
CA THR A 45 -12.66 13.16 -0.23
C THR A 45 -13.75 13.33 0.84
N ARG A 46 -13.84 12.38 1.76
CA ARG A 46 -14.85 12.45 2.82
C ARG A 46 -14.53 13.53 3.85
N THR A 47 -15.58 14.09 4.42
CA THR A 47 -15.45 15.03 5.56
C THR A 47 -14.77 14.32 6.74
N PRO A 48 -13.65 14.85 7.27
CA PRO A 48 -12.99 14.33 8.46
C PRO A 48 -13.77 14.65 9.74
N ARG A 49 -13.32 14.11 10.87
CA ARG A 49 -13.93 14.37 12.18
C ARG A 49 -13.49 15.71 12.82
N GLY A 50 -12.56 16.44 12.23
CA GLY A 50 -12.03 17.70 12.74
C GLY A 50 -11.75 18.70 11.61
N PRO A 51 -11.38 19.94 11.92
CA PRO A 51 -11.05 20.96 10.93
C PRO A 51 -9.80 20.55 10.16
N VAL A 52 -9.80 20.79 8.85
CA VAL A 52 -8.68 20.50 7.94
C VAL A 52 -8.50 21.63 6.95
N SER A 53 -7.25 22.03 6.70
CA SER A 53 -6.85 22.93 5.62
C SER A 53 -6.35 22.12 4.41
N SER A 54 -6.57 22.62 3.19
CA SER A 54 -5.96 22.08 1.96
C SER A 54 -4.43 22.16 1.98
N GLU A 55 -3.87 23.13 2.71
CA GLU A 55 -2.44 23.29 2.93
C GLU A 55 -1.78 22.06 3.60
N ALA A 56 -2.58 21.25 4.31
CA ALA A 56 -2.11 19.98 4.85
C ALA A 56 -1.66 18.96 3.77
N ILE A 57 -2.06 19.19 2.50
CA ILE A 57 -1.68 18.34 1.36
C ILE A 57 -0.68 19.08 0.46
N HIS A 58 -1.12 20.16 -0.16
CA HIS A 58 -0.30 21.04 -0.99
C HIS A 58 -1.07 22.35 -1.25
N PRO A 59 -0.41 23.53 -1.28
CA PRO A 59 -1.11 24.81 -1.49
C PRO A 59 -1.88 24.89 -2.82
N ASP A 60 -1.41 24.23 -3.87
CA ASP A 60 -2.03 24.24 -5.20
C ASP A 60 -3.11 23.15 -5.38
N VAL A 61 -3.52 22.48 -4.32
CA VAL A 61 -4.58 21.46 -4.35
C VAL A 61 -5.87 22.05 -3.80
N THR A 62 -6.92 21.98 -4.59
CA THR A 62 -8.28 22.32 -4.14
C THR A 62 -8.88 21.13 -3.41
N LEU A 63 -9.20 21.28 -2.12
CA LEU A 63 -9.83 20.24 -1.30
C LEU A 63 -11.35 20.41 -1.28
N SER A 64 -12.08 19.37 -1.72
CA SER A 64 -13.54 19.31 -1.68
C SER A 64 -13.99 18.18 -0.77
N LEU A 65 -14.78 18.52 0.25
CA LEU A 65 -15.24 17.58 1.26
C LEU A 65 -16.67 17.13 1.01
N VAL A 66 -16.88 15.81 0.95
CA VAL A 66 -18.18 15.19 0.71
C VAL A 66 -18.64 14.44 1.96
N PRO A 67 -19.92 14.54 2.36
CA PRO A 67 -20.42 13.81 3.52
C PRO A 67 -20.24 12.31 3.42
N TYR A 68 -19.72 11.70 4.50
CA TYR A 68 -19.60 10.26 4.66
C TYR A 68 -20.44 9.81 5.87
N ARG A 69 -21.56 9.17 5.60
CA ARG A 69 -22.45 8.67 6.65
C ARG A 69 -22.09 7.23 6.99
N THR A 70 -21.48 7.01 8.14
CA THR A 70 -21.19 5.68 8.66
C THR A 70 -22.47 4.97 9.12
N PHE A 71 -22.44 3.64 9.10
CA PHE A 71 -23.51 2.84 9.69
C PHE A 71 -23.63 3.12 11.22
N PRO A 72 -24.83 3.14 11.82
CA PRO A 72 -25.03 3.56 13.20
C PRO A 72 -24.19 2.85 14.27
N PHE A 73 -23.75 1.63 13.99
CA PHE A 73 -22.90 0.81 14.86
C PHE A 73 -21.50 0.59 14.29
N ALA A 74 -21.07 1.44 13.36
CA ALA A 74 -19.71 1.38 12.80
C ALA A 74 -18.68 1.49 13.93
N GLY A 75 -17.70 0.58 13.96
CA GLY A 75 -16.69 0.49 15.02
C GLY A 75 -16.88 -0.67 15.99
N ARG A 76 -18.02 -1.34 16.05
CA ARG A 76 -18.15 -2.60 16.77
C ARG A 76 -17.48 -3.74 15.99
N ARG A 77 -16.96 -4.76 16.70
CA ARG A 77 -16.35 -5.95 16.06
C ARG A 77 -17.35 -6.57 15.07
N GLY A 78 -16.94 -6.73 13.80
CA GLY A 78 -17.74 -7.33 12.73
C GLY A 78 -18.61 -6.37 11.90
N THR A 79 -18.82 -5.12 12.30
CA THR A 79 -19.64 -4.15 11.55
C THR A 79 -18.87 -3.37 10.48
N THR A 80 -17.54 -3.42 10.50
CA THR A 80 -16.67 -2.70 9.53
C THR A 80 -16.97 -3.12 8.08
N VAL A 81 -17.30 -4.40 7.84
CA VAL A 81 -17.65 -4.92 6.50
C VAL A 81 -18.96 -4.30 6.02
N ILE A 82 -19.96 -4.21 6.89
CA ILE A 82 -21.28 -3.62 6.57
C ILE A 82 -21.11 -2.12 6.28
N ASP A 83 -20.36 -1.40 7.09
CA ASP A 83 -20.08 0.03 6.89
C ASP A 83 -19.38 0.26 5.54
N ARG A 84 -18.32 -0.51 5.23
CA ARG A 84 -17.64 -0.42 3.92
C ARG A 84 -18.57 -0.73 2.77
N SER A 85 -19.46 -1.71 2.92
CA SER A 85 -20.36 -2.16 1.83
C SER A 85 -21.53 -1.21 1.58
N THR A 86 -21.92 -0.40 2.54
CA THR A 86 -23.07 0.51 2.42
C THR A 86 -22.62 1.98 2.29
N ALA A 87 -21.82 2.44 3.21
CA ALA A 87 -21.39 3.85 3.29
C ALA A 87 -20.42 4.23 2.16
N TYR A 88 -19.52 3.31 1.75
CA TYR A 88 -18.56 3.63 0.70
C TYR A 88 -19.20 3.78 -0.69
N PRO A 89 -20.07 2.89 -1.20
CA PRO A 89 -20.81 3.13 -2.44
C PRO A 89 -21.68 4.40 -2.41
N LEU A 90 -22.29 4.72 -1.25
CA LEU A 90 -23.04 5.97 -1.11
C LEU A 90 -22.15 7.20 -1.23
N PHE A 91 -21.02 7.21 -0.53
CA PHE A 91 -20.00 8.25 -0.69
C PHE A 91 -19.55 8.35 -2.16
N GLY A 92 -19.28 7.24 -2.83
CA GLY A 92 -18.87 7.20 -4.23
C GLY A 92 -19.91 7.77 -5.18
N LYS A 93 -21.21 7.61 -4.88
CA LYS A 93 -22.27 8.29 -5.63
C LYS A 93 -22.17 9.80 -5.49
N LEU A 94 -22.01 10.30 -4.27
CA LEU A 94 -21.96 11.74 -3.98
C LEU A 94 -20.67 12.38 -4.52
N ALA A 95 -19.51 11.77 -4.22
CA ALA A 95 -18.21 12.26 -4.68
C ALA A 95 -18.08 12.23 -6.21
N GLY A 96 -18.55 11.15 -6.83
CA GLY A 96 -18.58 11.03 -8.30
C GLY A 96 -19.58 11.98 -8.96
N ALA A 97 -20.74 12.24 -8.33
CA ALA A 97 -21.68 13.24 -8.83
C ALA A 97 -21.10 14.67 -8.75
N PHE A 98 -20.35 14.97 -7.68
CA PHE A 98 -19.64 16.24 -7.58
C PHE A 98 -18.55 16.36 -8.65
N ALA A 99 -17.76 15.31 -8.89
CA ALA A 99 -16.81 15.29 -10.01
C ALA A 99 -17.50 15.50 -11.37
N ALA A 100 -18.69 14.90 -11.57
CA ALA A 100 -19.49 15.07 -12.77
C ALA A 100 -19.90 16.54 -12.97
N SER A 101 -20.36 17.23 -11.93
CA SER A 101 -20.72 18.65 -12.04
C SER A 101 -19.55 19.55 -12.41
N LEU A 102 -18.33 19.24 -11.93
CA LEU A 102 -17.12 19.96 -12.30
C LEU A 102 -16.75 19.74 -13.78
N VAL A 103 -16.96 18.54 -14.31
CA VAL A 103 -16.77 18.24 -15.73
C VAL A 103 -17.80 18.97 -16.58
N GLU A 104 -19.08 19.00 -16.18
CA GLU A 104 -20.15 19.75 -16.86
C GLU A 104 -19.85 21.27 -16.95
N GLN A 105 -19.27 21.81 -15.90
CA GLN A 105 -18.85 23.22 -15.85
C GLN A 105 -17.57 23.50 -16.68
N GLY A 106 -16.97 22.47 -17.29
CA GLY A 106 -15.70 22.60 -17.98
C GLY A 106 -14.51 22.92 -17.07
N ALA A 107 -14.64 22.65 -15.76
CA ALA A 107 -13.59 22.92 -14.77
C ALA A 107 -12.55 21.78 -14.66
N ILE A 108 -12.88 20.57 -15.13
CA ILE A 108 -12.05 19.36 -15.05
C ILE A 108 -11.94 18.71 -16.43
N ASP A 109 -10.73 18.28 -16.77
CA ASP A 109 -10.40 17.62 -18.05
C ASP A 109 -10.40 16.10 -17.95
N LEU A 110 -10.11 15.53 -16.73
CA LEU A 110 -9.98 14.11 -16.46
C LEU A 110 -10.37 13.79 -15.02
N VAL A 111 -10.99 12.64 -14.81
CA VAL A 111 -11.33 12.12 -13.46
C VAL A 111 -10.50 10.88 -13.14
N HIS A 112 -9.86 10.84 -11.97
CA HIS A 112 -9.12 9.70 -11.46
C HIS A 112 -9.75 9.23 -10.14
N GLY A 113 -10.36 8.06 -10.15
CA GLY A 113 -11.07 7.50 -9.00
C GLY A 113 -10.32 6.37 -8.31
N PHE A 114 -10.42 6.33 -6.98
CA PHE A 114 -9.89 5.23 -6.18
C PHE A 114 -11.02 4.32 -5.71
N GLY A 115 -11.05 3.05 -6.17
CA GLY A 115 -12.08 2.08 -5.84
C GLY A 115 -13.49 2.57 -6.20
N ALA A 116 -14.45 2.42 -5.29
CA ALA A 116 -15.84 2.84 -5.50
C ALA A 116 -16.07 4.37 -5.35
N SER A 117 -15.04 5.18 -5.05
CA SER A 117 -15.21 6.62 -4.77
C SER A 117 -15.75 7.44 -5.94
N VAL A 118 -15.69 6.92 -7.15
CA VAL A 118 -16.06 7.61 -8.40
C VAL A 118 -17.38 7.12 -9.00
N LEU A 119 -18.17 6.32 -8.26
CA LEU A 119 -19.37 5.64 -8.78
C LEU A 119 -20.39 6.58 -9.43
N GLY A 120 -20.60 7.77 -8.88
CA GLY A 120 -21.54 8.75 -9.45
C GLY A 120 -21.09 9.26 -10.82
N TYR A 121 -19.79 9.48 -11.00
CA TYR A 121 -19.21 9.86 -12.30
C TYR A 121 -19.24 8.68 -13.29
N ALA A 122 -18.83 7.50 -12.85
CA ALA A 122 -18.80 6.30 -13.67
C ALA A 122 -20.15 6.02 -14.36
N ARG A 123 -21.27 6.29 -13.68
CA ARG A 123 -22.63 6.11 -14.23
C ARG A 123 -23.00 7.10 -15.32
N ARG A 124 -22.28 8.20 -15.41
CA ARG A 124 -22.53 9.30 -16.36
C ARG A 124 -21.34 9.51 -17.32
N ARG A 125 -20.36 8.58 -17.29
CA ARG A 125 -19.12 8.71 -18.06
C ARG A 125 -19.37 8.93 -19.54
N ASP A 126 -20.29 8.19 -20.13
CA ASP A 126 -20.59 8.26 -21.57
C ASP A 126 -21.26 9.58 -21.95
N GLU A 127 -22.07 10.16 -21.05
CA GLU A 127 -22.72 11.45 -21.26
C GLU A 127 -21.72 12.61 -21.19
N LEU A 128 -20.81 12.56 -20.22
CA LEU A 128 -19.91 13.67 -19.88
C LEU A 128 -18.64 13.71 -20.73
N GLY A 129 -18.23 12.53 -21.17
CA GLY A 129 -17.10 12.40 -22.07
C GLY A 129 -15.71 12.61 -21.45
N ALA A 130 -15.43 13.24 -20.28
CA ALA A 130 -14.08 13.36 -19.73
C ALA A 130 -13.51 11.98 -19.33
N PRO A 131 -12.23 11.63 -19.65
CA PRO A 131 -11.68 10.32 -19.37
C PRO A 131 -11.76 9.96 -17.90
N LEU A 132 -12.01 8.66 -17.63
CA LEU A 132 -11.99 8.09 -16.29
C LEU A 132 -10.82 7.13 -16.16
N VAL A 133 -9.91 7.42 -15.23
CA VAL A 133 -8.89 6.49 -14.76
C VAL A 133 -9.34 5.90 -13.42
N LEU A 134 -9.27 4.58 -13.27
CA LEU A 134 -9.61 3.90 -12.03
C LEU A 134 -8.38 3.25 -11.43
N ASN A 135 -8.09 3.52 -10.16
CA ASN A 135 -7.20 2.73 -9.34
C ASN A 135 -8.06 1.88 -8.38
N PRO A 136 -8.23 0.57 -8.61
CA PRO A 136 -9.15 -0.27 -7.84
C PRO A 136 -8.63 -0.60 -6.44
N GLN A 137 -7.33 -0.44 -6.21
CA GLN A 137 -6.65 -0.75 -4.95
C GLN A 137 -6.55 -2.26 -4.64
N GLY A 138 -6.51 -2.65 -3.36
CA GLY A 138 -6.19 -4.01 -2.92
C GLY A 138 -7.21 -5.11 -3.24
N LEU A 139 -8.38 -4.82 -3.80
CA LEU A 139 -9.43 -5.78 -4.19
C LEU A 139 -9.85 -6.77 -3.07
N GLU A 140 -9.71 -6.37 -1.79
CA GLU A 140 -10.04 -7.21 -0.62
C GLU A 140 -11.50 -7.71 -0.64
N GLU A 141 -12.40 -6.97 -1.28
CA GLU A 141 -13.81 -7.32 -1.45
C GLU A 141 -14.05 -8.48 -2.41
N PHE A 142 -13.06 -8.84 -3.25
CA PHE A 142 -13.16 -9.94 -4.21
C PHE A 142 -12.61 -11.27 -3.68
N GLY A 143 -11.84 -11.27 -2.64
CA GLY A 143 -11.31 -12.47 -2.01
C GLY A 143 -9.90 -12.24 -1.47
N GLY A 144 -9.46 -12.99 -0.50
CA GLY A 144 -8.12 -12.85 0.12
C GLY A 144 -8.16 -13.00 1.63
N THR A 145 -9.28 -13.46 2.19
CA THR A 145 -9.41 -13.72 3.62
C THR A 145 -9.81 -15.18 3.89
N ALA A 146 -9.40 -15.67 5.07
CA ALA A 146 -9.53 -17.04 5.54
C ALA A 146 -10.82 -17.80 5.11
N PRO A 147 -10.73 -19.08 4.72
CA PRO A 147 -11.81 -19.87 4.10
C PRO A 147 -13.09 -19.98 4.93
N SER A 148 -13.00 -19.96 6.25
CA SER A 148 -14.12 -20.29 7.16
C SER A 148 -15.25 -19.25 7.22
N ARG A 149 -15.02 -18.01 6.74
CA ARG A 149 -16.05 -16.95 6.68
C ARG A 149 -16.20 -16.33 5.28
N ALA A 150 -15.62 -16.94 4.28
CA ALA A 150 -15.55 -16.39 2.92
C ALA A 150 -16.93 -16.17 2.30
N ARG A 151 -17.88 -17.09 2.47
CA ARG A 151 -19.24 -17.00 1.89
C ARG A 151 -20.02 -15.82 2.48
N LEU A 152 -20.04 -15.66 3.81
CA LEU A 152 -20.77 -14.58 4.47
C LEU A 152 -20.19 -13.20 4.17
N LYS A 153 -18.85 -13.08 4.20
CA LYS A 153 -18.15 -11.87 3.79
C LYS A 153 -18.40 -11.52 2.32
N ARG A 154 -18.45 -12.53 1.44
CA ARG A 154 -18.69 -12.35 0.01
C ARG A 154 -20.09 -11.76 -0.25
N ILE A 155 -21.11 -12.20 0.49
CA ILE A 155 -22.47 -11.63 0.43
C ILE A 155 -22.47 -10.22 1.00
N ALA A 156 -21.82 -10.00 2.16
CA ALA A 156 -21.77 -8.70 2.80
C ALA A 156 -21.05 -7.64 1.95
N TYR A 157 -20.06 -8.02 1.13
CA TYR A 157 -19.35 -7.11 0.22
C TYR A 157 -20.06 -6.92 -1.14
N LEU A 158 -21.16 -7.58 -1.42
CA LEU A 158 -21.83 -7.52 -2.71
C LEU A 158 -22.16 -6.08 -3.20
N PRO A 159 -22.67 -5.16 -2.37
CA PRO A 159 -22.92 -3.79 -2.82
C PRO A 159 -21.64 -3.04 -3.21
N LEU A 160 -20.54 -3.22 -2.45
CA LEU A 160 -19.24 -2.61 -2.76
C LEU A 160 -18.65 -3.21 -4.05
N ARG A 161 -18.69 -4.54 -4.20
CA ARG A 161 -18.23 -5.22 -5.41
C ARG A 161 -18.95 -4.70 -6.66
N ARG A 162 -20.30 -4.62 -6.62
CA ARG A 162 -21.10 -4.06 -7.73
C ARG A 162 -20.70 -2.62 -8.06
N ALA A 163 -20.41 -1.81 -7.03
CA ALA A 163 -19.97 -0.44 -7.23
C ALA A 163 -18.60 -0.37 -7.91
N VAL A 164 -17.63 -1.18 -7.47
CA VAL A 164 -16.29 -1.23 -8.07
C VAL A 164 -16.35 -1.77 -9.50
N LEU A 165 -17.13 -2.82 -9.76
CA LEU A 165 -17.33 -3.35 -11.11
C LEU A 165 -17.94 -2.30 -12.06
N ALA A 166 -18.94 -1.54 -11.59
CA ALA A 166 -19.51 -0.46 -12.38
C ALA A 166 -18.49 0.65 -12.69
N CYS A 167 -17.62 0.99 -11.73
CA CYS A 167 -16.53 1.93 -11.96
C CYS A 167 -15.52 1.40 -12.98
N ALA A 168 -15.14 0.12 -12.87
CA ALA A 168 -14.19 -0.52 -13.77
C ALA A 168 -14.70 -0.65 -15.21
N ALA A 169 -15.97 -1.03 -15.38
CA ALA A 169 -16.61 -1.12 -16.69
C ALA A 169 -16.60 0.23 -17.42
N ALA A 170 -16.89 1.33 -16.69
CA ALA A 170 -16.94 2.68 -17.23
C ALA A 170 -15.56 3.33 -17.42
N ALA A 171 -14.51 2.80 -16.80
CA ALA A 171 -13.16 3.36 -16.87
C ALA A 171 -12.56 3.22 -18.27
N ASP A 172 -11.84 4.26 -18.72
CA ASP A 172 -11.03 4.24 -19.95
C ASP A 172 -9.70 3.52 -19.72
N ALA A 173 -9.16 3.61 -18.48
CA ALA A 173 -8.00 2.85 -18.05
C ALA A 173 -8.14 2.46 -16.58
N VAL A 174 -7.60 1.29 -16.23
CA VAL A 174 -7.55 0.76 -14.87
C VAL A 174 -6.10 0.53 -14.49
N ILE A 175 -5.66 1.12 -13.37
CA ILE A 175 -4.29 1.01 -12.90
C ILE A 175 -4.13 -0.26 -12.07
N ALA A 176 -3.22 -1.14 -12.50
CA ALA A 176 -2.65 -2.18 -11.66
C ALA A 176 -1.38 -1.63 -10.98
N THR A 177 -1.24 -1.81 -9.68
CA THR A 177 -0.08 -1.31 -8.93
C THR A 177 1.15 -2.22 -9.00
N ASP A 178 1.01 -3.38 -9.60
CA ASP A 178 2.07 -4.36 -9.83
C ASP A 178 1.69 -5.24 -11.03
N ARG A 179 2.66 -5.70 -11.80
CA ARG A 179 2.42 -6.60 -12.95
C ARG A 179 1.85 -7.94 -12.52
N SER A 180 2.35 -8.48 -11.41
CA SER A 180 1.84 -9.72 -10.82
C SER A 180 0.38 -9.63 -10.39
N LEU A 181 -0.18 -8.42 -10.22
CA LEU A 181 -1.59 -8.18 -9.90
C LEU A 181 -2.47 -8.03 -11.14
N GLU A 182 -1.93 -7.84 -12.35
CA GLU A 182 -2.74 -7.66 -13.57
C GLU A 182 -3.76 -8.78 -13.80
N PRO A 183 -3.40 -10.10 -13.65
CA PRO A 183 -4.39 -11.18 -13.81
C PRO A 183 -5.53 -11.11 -12.79
N ALA A 184 -5.21 -10.73 -11.55
CA ALA A 184 -6.23 -10.58 -10.50
C ALA A 184 -7.12 -9.36 -10.77
N VAL A 185 -6.58 -8.24 -11.22
CA VAL A 185 -7.33 -7.05 -11.63
C VAL A 185 -8.24 -7.39 -12.79
N GLN A 186 -7.72 -8.05 -13.83
CA GLN A 186 -8.50 -8.47 -15.00
C GLN A 186 -9.66 -9.40 -14.62
N GLY A 187 -9.36 -10.47 -13.89
CA GLY A 187 -10.34 -11.49 -13.53
C GLY A 187 -11.38 -11.00 -12.51
N HIS A 188 -10.99 -10.21 -11.52
CA HIS A 188 -11.92 -9.70 -10.51
C HIS A 188 -12.80 -8.57 -11.03
N LEU A 189 -12.28 -7.72 -11.90
CA LEU A 189 -13.02 -6.57 -12.44
C LEU A 189 -13.73 -6.87 -13.77
N GLU A 190 -13.51 -8.04 -14.34
CA GLU A 190 -14.15 -8.51 -15.59
C GLU A 190 -13.91 -7.52 -16.76
N ILE A 191 -12.68 -6.97 -16.86
CA ILE A 191 -12.30 -6.00 -17.87
C ILE A 191 -11.27 -6.57 -18.86
N PRO A 192 -11.21 -6.07 -20.11
CA PRO A 192 -10.20 -6.49 -21.06
C PRO A 192 -8.80 -6.02 -20.65
N ALA A 193 -7.76 -6.82 -20.93
CA ALA A 193 -6.36 -6.49 -20.64
C ALA A 193 -5.92 -5.16 -21.25
N SER A 194 -6.50 -4.76 -22.39
CA SER A 194 -6.20 -3.48 -23.05
C SER A 194 -6.54 -2.24 -22.23
N LYS A 195 -7.41 -2.36 -21.23
CA LYS A 195 -7.72 -1.27 -20.27
C LYS A 195 -6.74 -1.21 -19.10
N ILE A 196 -5.94 -2.26 -18.87
CA ILE A 196 -5.04 -2.33 -17.72
C ILE A 196 -3.74 -1.63 -18.05
N VAL A 197 -3.29 -0.77 -17.14
CA VAL A 197 -2.00 -0.07 -17.21
C VAL A 197 -1.30 -0.26 -15.87
N THR A 198 -0.09 -0.79 -15.89
CA THR A 198 0.69 -0.94 -14.66
C THR A 198 1.40 0.37 -14.34
N ILE A 199 1.05 0.97 -13.21
CA ILE A 199 1.74 2.10 -12.60
C ILE A 199 1.98 1.73 -11.14
N PRO A 200 3.23 1.47 -10.73
CA PRO A 200 3.52 0.96 -9.40
C PRO A 200 3.27 2.01 -8.30
N ASN A 201 2.94 1.53 -7.12
CA ASN A 201 3.08 2.34 -5.91
C ASN A 201 4.55 2.73 -5.72
N ALA A 202 4.78 3.93 -5.21
CA ALA A 202 6.10 4.53 -5.17
C ALA A 202 6.40 5.17 -3.82
N LEU A 203 7.68 5.51 -3.60
CA LEU A 203 8.16 6.27 -2.45
C LEU A 203 8.68 7.64 -2.89
N ASP A 204 8.49 8.64 -2.04
CA ASP A 204 9.24 9.89 -2.10
C ASP A 204 10.60 9.65 -1.43
N LEU A 205 11.62 9.36 -2.26
CA LEU A 205 12.95 8.99 -1.76
C LEU A 205 13.64 10.13 -1.04
N GLU A 206 13.41 11.38 -1.43
CA GLU A 206 13.94 12.55 -0.73
C GLU A 206 13.36 12.63 0.69
N GLU A 207 12.06 12.37 0.85
CA GLU A 207 11.44 12.33 2.17
C GLU A 207 11.95 11.15 3.00
N VAL A 208 12.06 9.95 2.43
CA VAL A 208 12.57 8.75 3.10
C VAL A 208 14.01 8.98 3.60
N ASP A 209 14.88 9.51 2.74
CA ASP A 209 16.27 9.80 3.09
C ASP A 209 16.40 10.91 4.17
N GLY A 210 15.43 11.81 4.23
CA GLY A 210 15.35 12.85 5.26
C GLY A 210 14.79 12.38 6.62
N LEU A 211 14.20 11.20 6.70
CA LEU A 211 13.61 10.68 7.94
C LEU A 211 14.64 10.01 8.83
N ALA A 212 15.53 9.18 8.28
CA ALA A 212 16.58 8.50 9.03
C ALA A 212 17.72 8.03 8.13
N GLY A 213 18.93 7.99 8.70
CA GLY A 213 20.15 7.45 8.13
C GLY A 213 20.87 6.52 9.10
N PRO A 214 22.13 6.12 8.79
CA PRO A 214 22.91 5.18 9.61
C PRO A 214 23.11 5.63 11.07
N ALA A 215 23.17 6.95 11.32
CA ALA A 215 23.32 7.50 12.67
C ALA A 215 22.07 7.24 13.53
N GLU A 216 20.86 7.48 12.95
CA GLU A 216 19.58 7.21 13.60
C GLU A 216 19.39 5.71 13.83
N GLY A 217 19.81 4.86 12.89
CA GLY A 217 19.82 3.40 13.07
C GLY A 217 20.70 2.95 14.22
N THR A 218 21.89 3.51 14.34
CA THR A 218 22.81 3.23 15.46
C THR A 218 22.23 3.68 16.79
N ALA A 219 21.66 4.88 16.84
CA ALA A 219 20.99 5.41 18.03
C ALA A 219 19.76 4.57 18.42
N MET A 220 19.00 4.08 17.43
CA MET A 220 17.86 3.19 17.66
C MET A 220 18.30 1.86 18.29
N ARG A 221 19.35 1.24 17.78
CA ARG A 221 19.92 0.02 18.39
C ARG A 221 20.32 0.23 19.84
N ALA A 222 21.01 1.34 20.13
CA ALA A 222 21.41 1.68 21.50
C ALA A 222 20.21 1.90 22.43
N ARG A 223 19.21 2.67 21.98
CA ARG A 223 17.97 2.95 22.73
C ARG A 223 17.17 1.69 23.02
N ALA A 224 17.15 0.74 22.09
CA ALA A 224 16.46 -0.54 22.24
C ALA A 224 17.27 -1.62 22.99
N GLY A 225 18.47 -1.30 23.47
CA GLY A 225 19.34 -2.25 24.17
C GLY A 225 19.83 -3.40 23.28
N ILE A 226 19.95 -3.17 21.96
CA ILE A 226 20.52 -4.14 21.01
C ILE A 226 22.03 -4.21 21.23
N ARG A 227 22.52 -5.41 21.56
CA ARG A 227 23.95 -5.63 21.82
C ARG A 227 24.78 -5.51 20.54
N ARG A 228 26.06 -5.17 20.71
CA ARG A 228 27.00 -5.16 19.58
C ARG A 228 27.09 -6.56 18.95
N GLY A 229 26.87 -6.64 17.64
CA GLY A 229 26.88 -7.89 16.90
C GLY A 229 25.56 -8.69 16.96
N GLU A 230 24.58 -8.27 17.76
CA GLU A 230 23.25 -8.86 17.76
C GLU A 230 22.56 -8.59 16.41
N LEU A 231 21.99 -9.62 15.81
CA LEU A 231 21.27 -9.54 14.54
C LEU A 231 19.86 -8.99 14.77
N VAL A 232 19.44 -8.05 13.93
CA VAL A 232 18.09 -7.48 13.95
C VAL A 232 17.33 -7.88 12.70
N LEU A 233 16.31 -8.72 12.89
CA LEU A 233 15.30 -8.98 11.88
C LEU A 233 14.15 -8.00 12.09
N LEU A 234 13.76 -7.28 11.05
CA LEU A 234 12.66 -6.31 11.12
C LEU A 234 11.47 -6.80 10.34
N SER A 235 10.30 -6.68 10.94
CA SER A 235 9.01 -6.82 10.24
C SER A 235 8.13 -5.61 10.55
N VAL A 236 7.42 -5.10 9.56
CA VAL A 236 6.55 -3.93 9.69
C VAL A 236 5.18 -4.24 9.10
N GLY A 237 4.11 -3.89 9.83
CA GLY A 237 2.76 -4.03 9.32
C GLY A 237 1.68 -4.09 10.39
N ARG A 238 0.42 -4.14 9.94
CA ARG A 238 -0.71 -4.35 10.86
C ARG A 238 -0.65 -5.76 11.44
N LEU A 239 -0.81 -5.89 12.75
CA LEU A 239 -0.83 -7.20 13.41
C LEU A 239 -2.18 -7.89 13.14
N GLU A 240 -2.29 -8.47 11.96
CA GLU A 240 -3.42 -9.25 11.45
C GLU A 240 -2.94 -10.63 10.99
N GLN A 241 -3.82 -11.63 11.02
CA GLN A 241 -3.46 -13.01 10.69
C GLN A 241 -2.91 -13.15 9.25
N ASN A 242 -3.47 -12.39 8.31
CA ASN A 242 -3.04 -12.40 6.89
C ASN A 242 -1.62 -11.84 6.67
N LYS A 243 -1.03 -11.17 7.65
CA LYS A 243 0.36 -10.70 7.58
C LYS A 243 1.40 -11.78 7.94
N GLY A 244 0.97 -12.98 8.32
CA GLY A 244 1.82 -14.16 8.42
C GLY A 244 2.86 -14.14 9.54
N PHE A 245 2.82 -13.18 10.48
CA PHE A 245 3.81 -13.10 11.58
C PHE A 245 3.85 -14.35 12.46
N HIS A 246 2.76 -15.10 12.54
CA HIS A 246 2.75 -16.40 13.20
C HIS A 246 3.57 -17.47 12.45
N VAL A 247 3.61 -17.41 11.11
CA VAL A 247 4.46 -18.29 10.31
C VAL A 247 5.94 -17.97 10.55
N LEU A 248 6.28 -16.66 10.62
CA LEU A 248 7.64 -16.24 10.97
C LEU A 248 8.04 -16.67 12.38
N ALA A 249 7.14 -16.58 13.38
CA ALA A 249 7.40 -17.07 14.71
C ALA A 249 7.74 -18.58 14.72
N GLN A 250 6.99 -19.39 13.97
CA GLN A 250 7.28 -20.83 13.79
C GLN A 250 8.64 -21.08 13.13
N SER A 251 8.96 -20.31 12.09
CA SER A 251 10.26 -20.38 11.38
C SER A 251 11.43 -20.06 12.32
N LEU A 252 11.30 -19.01 13.12
CA LEU A 252 12.34 -18.58 14.05
C LEU A 252 12.53 -19.58 15.22
N ALA A 253 11.45 -20.20 15.67
CA ALA A 253 11.53 -21.27 16.66
C ALA A 253 12.32 -22.48 16.13
N ALA A 254 12.03 -22.92 14.90
CA ALA A 254 12.76 -23.99 14.25
C ALA A 254 14.25 -23.66 14.09
N LEU A 255 14.58 -22.43 13.67
CA LEU A 255 15.98 -21.99 13.51
C LEU A 255 16.75 -21.93 14.82
N ARG A 256 16.09 -21.62 15.93
CA ARG A 256 16.73 -21.62 17.25
C ARG A 256 17.10 -23.02 17.73
N GLU A 257 16.34 -24.04 17.36
CA GLU A 257 16.58 -25.44 17.75
C GLU A 257 17.63 -26.12 16.87
N HIS A 258 17.91 -25.58 15.69
CA HIS A 258 18.88 -26.16 14.76
C HIS A 258 20.21 -25.40 14.79
N SER A 259 21.26 -26.00 14.25
CA SER A 259 22.59 -25.37 14.14
C SER A 259 22.55 -24.17 13.20
N GLY A 260 23.17 -23.03 13.58
CA GLY A 260 23.25 -21.83 12.77
C GLY A 260 23.41 -20.55 13.59
N ARG A 261 23.48 -19.40 12.96
CA ARG A 261 23.69 -18.10 13.64
C ARG A 261 22.61 -17.76 14.66
N LEU A 262 21.37 -18.21 14.44
CA LEU A 262 20.27 -17.95 15.37
C LEU A 262 20.25 -18.92 16.56
N ALA A 263 20.89 -20.09 16.47
CA ALA A 263 21.00 -21.04 17.58
C ALA A 263 21.73 -20.45 18.81
N HIS A 264 22.64 -19.52 18.61
CA HIS A 264 23.40 -18.88 19.69
C HIS A 264 22.64 -17.76 20.43
N GLY A 265 21.38 -17.49 20.08
CA GLY A 265 20.53 -16.52 20.77
C GLY A 265 20.93 -15.04 20.64
N ASN A 266 21.89 -14.72 19.76
CA ASN A 266 22.36 -13.36 19.58
C ASN A 266 21.61 -12.65 18.42
N TRP A 267 20.29 -12.62 18.54
CA TRP A 267 19.41 -12.00 17.57
C TRP A 267 18.13 -11.48 18.21
N ARG A 268 17.49 -10.56 17.54
CA ARG A 268 16.20 -9.99 17.92
C ARG A 268 15.31 -9.83 16.72
N TRP A 269 14.06 -10.24 16.82
CA TRP A 269 13.01 -9.88 15.89
C TRP A 269 12.25 -8.68 16.40
N VAL A 270 12.35 -7.58 15.67
CA VAL A 270 11.61 -6.35 15.94
C VAL A 270 10.37 -6.32 15.06
N LEU A 271 9.20 -6.16 15.68
CA LEU A 271 7.91 -6.12 15.01
C LEU A 271 7.25 -4.77 15.25
N VAL A 272 7.24 -3.93 14.21
CA VAL A 272 6.64 -2.60 14.25
C VAL A 272 5.22 -2.66 13.70
N GLY A 273 4.26 -2.16 14.48
CA GLY A 273 2.85 -2.11 14.13
C GLY A 273 1.94 -2.49 15.28
N GLY A 274 0.66 -2.50 15.02
CA GLY A 274 -0.36 -2.89 16.01
C GLY A 274 -1.58 -3.48 15.32
N GLY A 275 -2.37 -4.27 16.04
CA GLY A 275 -3.57 -4.86 15.46
C GLY A 275 -4.21 -5.92 16.35
N PRO A 276 -5.37 -6.43 15.94
CA PRO A 276 -6.17 -7.34 16.77
C PRO A 276 -5.55 -8.73 16.99
N PHE A 277 -4.50 -9.06 16.22
CA PHE A 277 -3.81 -10.34 16.32
C PHE A 277 -2.64 -10.32 17.32
N GLN A 278 -2.30 -9.16 17.89
CA GLN A 278 -1.15 -8.97 18.78
C GLN A 278 -1.15 -9.95 19.95
N GLY A 279 -2.21 -9.98 20.76
CA GLY A 279 -2.24 -10.87 21.94
C GLY A 279 -2.12 -12.37 21.61
N ARG A 280 -2.60 -12.78 20.43
CA ARG A 280 -2.42 -14.16 19.95
C ARG A 280 -0.97 -14.44 19.54
N LEU A 281 -0.32 -13.46 18.94
CA LEU A 281 1.08 -13.57 18.56
C LEU A 281 2.00 -13.58 19.79
N GLU A 282 1.70 -12.78 20.82
CA GLU A 282 2.41 -12.78 22.11
C GLU A 282 2.28 -14.14 22.82
N ALA A 283 1.07 -14.72 22.84
CA ALA A 283 0.84 -16.05 23.39
C ALA A 283 1.64 -17.12 22.62
N LEU A 284 1.63 -17.08 21.28
CA LEU A 284 2.41 -17.97 20.43
C LEU A 284 3.93 -17.80 20.66
N ALA A 285 4.40 -16.57 20.83
CA ALA A 285 5.80 -16.30 21.14
C ALA A 285 6.23 -16.93 22.46
N THR A 286 5.37 -16.92 23.48
CA THR A 286 5.60 -17.58 24.77
C THR A 286 5.63 -19.11 24.62
N GLU A 287 4.64 -19.68 23.90
CA GLU A 287 4.56 -21.11 23.61
C GLU A 287 5.82 -21.62 22.90
N LEU A 288 6.29 -20.87 21.91
CA LEU A 288 7.50 -21.17 21.14
C LEU A 288 8.80 -20.77 21.87
N ARG A 289 8.73 -20.26 23.09
CA ARG A 289 9.88 -19.78 23.91
C ARG A 289 10.68 -18.67 23.18
N LEU A 290 10.03 -17.80 22.43
CA LEU A 290 10.64 -16.69 21.68
C LEU A 290 10.44 -15.33 22.37
N ALA A 291 9.76 -15.26 23.50
CA ALA A 291 9.37 -14.00 24.14
C ALA A 291 10.57 -13.04 24.36
N ASP A 292 11.73 -13.57 24.76
CA ASP A 292 12.95 -12.79 25.01
C ASP A 292 13.65 -12.32 23.71
N HIS A 293 13.26 -12.89 22.57
CA HIS A 293 13.81 -12.57 21.25
C HIS A 293 12.92 -11.62 20.42
N ILE A 294 11.69 -11.38 20.85
CA ILE A 294 10.76 -10.54 20.09
C ILE A 294 10.57 -9.21 20.80
N HIS A 295 10.78 -8.13 20.06
CA HIS A 295 10.48 -6.78 20.50
C HIS A 295 9.24 -6.26 19.75
N PHE A 296 8.09 -6.19 20.45
CA PHE A 296 6.87 -5.57 19.94
C PHE A 296 6.98 -4.06 20.12
N ALA A 297 7.41 -3.34 19.08
CA ALA A 297 7.64 -1.91 19.15
C ALA A 297 6.35 -1.06 19.10
N GLY A 298 5.20 -1.70 18.79
CA GLY A 298 3.95 -0.98 18.64
C GLY A 298 3.93 -0.11 17.38
N ARG A 299 2.99 0.83 17.31
CA ARG A 299 2.93 1.84 16.24
C ARG A 299 3.92 2.95 16.57
N LEU A 300 4.72 3.32 15.60
CA LEU A 300 5.76 4.35 15.72
C LEU A 300 5.49 5.53 14.79
N PRO A 301 5.99 6.73 15.15
CA PRO A 301 6.13 7.85 14.21
C PRO A 301 7.09 7.48 13.07
N ASP A 302 6.95 8.13 11.91
CA ASP A 302 7.72 7.82 10.70
C ASP A 302 9.25 7.85 10.95
N ARG A 303 9.77 8.85 11.67
CA ARG A 303 11.20 8.92 12.01
C ARG A 303 11.71 7.69 12.77
N ASP A 304 10.96 7.24 13.77
CA ASP A 304 11.34 6.07 14.56
C ASP A 304 11.19 4.76 13.75
N LEU A 305 10.15 4.68 12.90
CA LEU A 305 9.99 3.55 11.97
C LEU A 305 11.17 3.48 11.00
N HIS A 306 11.54 4.60 10.37
CA HIS A 306 12.64 4.64 9.42
C HIS A 306 14.01 4.41 10.10
N ALA A 307 14.19 4.84 11.35
CA ALA A 307 15.35 4.48 12.15
C ALA A 307 15.44 2.96 12.43
N TRP A 308 14.31 2.25 12.54
CA TRP A 308 14.30 0.78 12.64
C TRP A 308 14.69 0.10 11.32
N TYR A 309 14.30 0.63 10.15
CA TYR A 309 14.84 0.12 8.88
C TYR A 309 16.36 0.27 8.84
N GLU A 310 16.91 1.40 9.27
CA GLU A 310 18.38 1.60 9.34
C GLU A 310 19.06 0.72 10.40
N ALA A 311 18.36 0.38 11.50
CA ALA A 311 18.85 -0.49 12.54
C ALA A 311 18.87 -1.98 12.16
N ALA A 312 18.08 -2.38 11.17
CA ALA A 312 17.89 -3.77 10.79
C ALA A 312 19.05 -4.37 9.98
N ASP A 313 19.31 -5.64 10.15
CA ASP A 313 20.22 -6.42 9.30
C ASP A 313 19.46 -7.10 8.14
N LEU A 314 18.20 -7.50 8.37
CA LEU A 314 17.35 -8.18 7.40
C LEU A 314 15.89 -7.76 7.58
N PHE A 315 15.21 -7.46 6.48
CA PHE A 315 13.77 -7.25 6.49
C PHE A 315 13.03 -8.53 6.12
N VAL A 316 12.02 -8.92 6.92
CA VAL A 316 11.23 -10.13 6.69
C VAL A 316 9.75 -9.77 6.61
N HIS A 317 9.11 -10.07 5.47
CA HIS A 317 7.69 -9.82 5.24
C HIS A 317 6.93 -11.11 4.88
N PRO A 318 6.48 -11.87 5.89
CA PRO A 318 5.95 -13.23 5.74
C PRO A 318 4.46 -13.25 5.37
N THR A 319 3.98 -12.23 4.67
CA THR A 319 2.55 -12.01 4.45
C THR A 319 1.91 -13.17 3.66
N LEU A 320 0.66 -13.52 4.01
CA LEU A 320 -0.13 -14.53 3.30
C LEU A 320 -1.00 -13.90 2.19
N TYR A 321 -1.18 -12.60 2.25
CA TYR A 321 -1.92 -11.82 1.27
C TYR A 321 -1.39 -10.38 1.26
N GLU A 322 -1.05 -9.90 0.08
CA GLU A 322 -0.58 -8.54 -0.13
C GLU A 322 -1.20 -7.94 -1.39
N GLY A 323 -1.41 -6.63 -1.39
CA GLY A 323 -1.60 -5.88 -2.60
C GLY A 323 -0.25 -5.41 -3.12
N SER A 324 0.05 -4.13 -2.95
CA SER A 324 1.34 -3.54 -3.27
C SER A 324 2.03 -3.05 -1.99
N SER A 325 3.07 -3.74 -1.56
CA SER A 325 3.75 -3.51 -0.28
C SER A 325 4.63 -2.28 -0.29
N LEU A 326 4.24 -1.21 0.39
CA LEU A 326 5.09 -0.04 0.62
C LEU A 326 6.20 -0.34 1.63
N VAL A 327 5.91 -1.12 2.69
CA VAL A 327 6.92 -1.44 3.73
C VAL A 327 8.10 -2.23 3.17
N THR A 328 7.90 -3.02 2.10
CA THR A 328 9.01 -3.68 1.40
C THR A 328 9.83 -2.67 0.60
N LEU A 329 9.19 -1.71 -0.06
CA LEU A 329 9.89 -0.62 -0.76
C LEU A 329 10.68 0.26 0.24
N GLU A 330 10.10 0.57 1.41
CA GLU A 330 10.77 1.29 2.48
C GLU A 330 12.03 0.57 2.96
N ALA A 331 11.95 -0.74 3.21
CA ALA A 331 13.11 -1.56 3.57
C ALA A 331 14.21 -1.52 2.48
N MET A 332 13.82 -1.66 1.22
CA MET A 332 14.72 -1.58 0.08
C MET A 332 15.33 -0.17 -0.07
N ALA A 333 14.55 0.89 0.16
CA ALA A 333 15.04 2.27 0.17
C ALA A 333 16.12 2.49 1.23
N HIS A 334 16.00 1.84 2.39
CA HIS A 334 17.02 1.82 3.45
C HIS A 334 18.11 0.76 3.24
N ARG A 335 18.28 0.25 2.04
CA ARG A 335 19.31 -0.74 1.68
C ARG A 335 19.24 -2.01 2.52
N ARG A 336 18.04 -2.48 2.85
CA ARG A 336 17.85 -3.77 3.53
C ARG A 336 17.56 -4.86 2.51
N ALA A 337 18.29 -5.97 2.60
CA ALA A 337 17.92 -7.19 1.90
C ALA A 337 16.58 -7.71 2.45
N CYS A 338 15.77 -8.32 1.60
CA CYS A 338 14.41 -8.70 1.95
C CYS A 338 14.21 -10.22 1.84
N VAL A 339 13.57 -10.83 2.84
CA VAL A 339 12.95 -12.14 2.70
C VAL A 339 11.44 -11.93 2.68
N VAL A 340 10.81 -12.26 1.56
CA VAL A 340 9.38 -12.04 1.34
C VAL A 340 8.71 -13.30 0.83
N THR A 341 7.38 -13.32 0.88
CA THR A 341 6.59 -14.38 0.23
C THR A 341 6.27 -14.03 -1.22
N ASP A 342 5.74 -14.99 -1.96
CA ASP A 342 5.23 -14.85 -3.33
C ASP A 342 3.84 -14.18 -3.40
N ALA A 343 3.36 -13.58 -2.30
CA ALA A 343 2.03 -12.99 -2.21
C ALA A 343 1.93 -11.65 -2.95
N GLY A 344 0.90 -11.49 -3.78
CA GLY A 344 0.53 -10.22 -4.41
C GLY A 344 1.63 -9.60 -5.25
N GLY A 345 1.91 -8.30 -5.04
CA GLY A 345 2.92 -7.53 -5.77
C GLY A 345 4.36 -7.69 -5.26
N LEU A 346 4.66 -8.61 -4.35
CA LEU A 346 6.01 -8.80 -3.82
C LEU A 346 7.02 -9.32 -4.87
N PRO A 347 6.64 -10.24 -5.79
CA PRO A 347 7.55 -10.70 -6.85
C PRO A 347 8.01 -9.61 -7.83
N ASP A 348 7.28 -8.51 -7.94
CA ASP A 348 7.70 -7.39 -8.79
C ASP A 348 8.79 -6.52 -8.13
N LYS A 349 8.94 -6.61 -6.83
CA LYS A 349 9.86 -5.80 -6.00
C LYS A 349 11.12 -6.57 -5.62
N VAL A 350 10.95 -7.81 -5.23
CA VAL A 350 12.05 -8.66 -4.76
C VAL A 350 12.38 -9.71 -5.82
N GLN A 351 13.67 -9.84 -6.13
CA GLN A 351 14.23 -10.81 -7.06
C GLN A 351 15.20 -11.70 -6.29
N THR A 352 14.89 -13.01 -6.24
CA THR A 352 15.73 -13.97 -5.51
C THR A 352 17.17 -13.97 -6.06
N GLY A 353 18.13 -13.82 -5.15
CA GLY A 353 19.55 -13.75 -5.47
C GLY A 353 20.07 -12.35 -5.84
N VAL A 354 19.19 -11.37 -6.10
CA VAL A 354 19.56 -9.99 -6.47
C VAL A 354 19.43 -9.04 -5.28
N ASN A 355 18.21 -8.87 -4.74
CA ASN A 355 17.94 -7.96 -3.63
C ASN A 355 17.23 -8.66 -2.45
N GLY A 356 17.07 -9.98 -2.50
CA GLY A 356 16.44 -10.75 -1.43
C GLY A 356 16.11 -12.19 -1.83
N TRP A 357 15.10 -12.74 -1.16
CA TRP A 357 14.57 -14.08 -1.37
C TRP A 357 13.06 -14.06 -1.39
N ILE A 358 12.48 -14.85 -2.28
CA ILE A 358 11.03 -15.09 -2.34
C ILE A 358 10.78 -16.54 -1.93
N VAL A 359 9.86 -16.76 -1.01
CA VAL A 359 9.43 -18.08 -0.54
C VAL A 359 7.91 -18.25 -0.69
N ALA A 360 7.44 -19.48 -0.68
CA ALA A 360 6.00 -19.77 -0.72
C ALA A 360 5.30 -19.20 0.53
N ALA A 361 4.15 -18.55 0.32
CA ALA A 361 3.35 -18.01 1.42
C ALA A 361 2.81 -19.12 2.33
N GLY A 362 2.98 -18.96 3.64
CA GLY A 362 2.51 -19.93 4.63
C GLY A 362 3.41 -21.14 4.85
N ASP A 363 4.61 -21.16 4.26
CA ASP A 363 5.60 -22.22 4.46
C ASP A 363 6.67 -21.79 5.49
N PRO A 364 6.60 -22.24 6.76
CA PRO A 364 7.58 -21.88 7.78
C PRO A 364 8.95 -22.50 7.54
N GLY A 365 9.03 -23.66 6.86
CA GLY A 365 10.29 -24.33 6.55
C GLY A 365 11.08 -23.58 5.46
N ALA A 366 10.43 -23.20 4.35
CA ALA A 366 11.04 -22.39 3.31
C ALA A 366 11.48 -21.02 3.84
N LEU A 367 10.66 -20.38 4.71
CA LEU A 367 10.99 -19.11 5.32
C LEU A 367 12.21 -19.24 6.26
N ALA A 368 12.27 -20.30 7.06
CA ALA A 368 13.42 -20.60 7.92
C ALA A 368 14.71 -20.79 7.09
N ALA A 369 14.66 -21.59 6.03
CA ALA A 369 15.82 -21.84 5.16
C ALA A 369 16.32 -20.54 4.51
N ALA A 370 15.41 -19.69 4.02
CA ALA A 370 15.77 -18.41 3.43
C ALA A 370 16.41 -17.45 4.43
N ILE A 371 15.88 -17.36 5.66
CA ILE A 371 16.45 -16.52 6.73
C ILE A 371 17.83 -17.04 7.14
N SER A 372 17.99 -18.35 7.34
CA SER A 372 19.28 -18.94 7.67
C SER A 372 20.33 -18.62 6.63
N GLY A 373 20.05 -18.93 5.35
CA GLY A 373 20.97 -18.67 4.24
C GLY A 373 21.26 -17.17 4.04
N ALA A 374 20.30 -16.29 4.33
CA ALA A 374 20.52 -14.84 4.29
C ALA A 374 21.53 -14.37 5.34
N LEU A 375 21.48 -14.93 6.54
CA LEU A 375 22.30 -14.50 7.68
C LEU A 375 23.73 -15.07 7.66
N GLU A 376 24.04 -16.02 6.80
CA GLU A 376 25.37 -16.61 6.69
C GLU A 376 26.43 -15.63 6.17
N ASP A 377 26.05 -14.74 5.24
CA ASP A 377 26.95 -13.83 4.56
C ASP A 377 26.47 -12.36 4.67
N ARG A 378 27.07 -11.60 5.58
CA ARG A 378 26.74 -10.16 5.79
C ARG A 378 27.12 -9.28 4.59
N GLU A 379 28.16 -9.62 3.86
CA GLU A 379 28.57 -8.85 2.68
C GLU A 379 27.54 -9.03 1.56
N ARG A 380 27.03 -10.27 1.40
CA ARG A 380 25.94 -10.56 0.47
C ARG A 380 24.68 -9.78 0.84
N LEU A 381 24.31 -9.72 2.13
CA LEU A 381 23.17 -8.90 2.60
C LEU A 381 23.36 -7.42 2.22
N SER A 382 24.55 -6.88 2.43
CA SER A 382 24.86 -5.50 2.07
C SER A 382 24.74 -5.25 0.57
N ARG A 383 25.34 -6.10 -0.27
CA ARG A 383 25.23 -6.00 -1.74
C ARG A 383 23.77 -6.10 -2.20
N MET A 384 23.00 -7.03 -1.65
CA MET A 384 21.57 -7.17 -1.97
C MET A 384 20.75 -5.97 -1.54
N GLY A 385 21.05 -5.40 -0.38
CA GLY A 385 20.40 -4.18 0.10
C GLY A 385 20.65 -2.99 -0.85
N MET A 386 21.89 -2.82 -1.33
CA MET A 386 22.22 -1.78 -2.32
C MET A 386 21.48 -2.01 -3.65
N ALA A 387 21.44 -3.25 -4.14
CA ALA A 387 20.66 -3.59 -5.34
C ALA A 387 19.15 -3.30 -5.15
N GLY A 388 18.63 -3.56 -3.95
CA GLY A 388 17.26 -3.20 -3.59
C GLY A 388 16.99 -1.69 -3.71
N ARG A 389 17.89 -0.87 -3.19
CA ARG A 389 17.79 0.61 -3.31
C ARG A 389 17.79 1.06 -4.78
N GLU A 390 18.66 0.53 -5.62
CA GLU A 390 18.70 0.85 -7.04
C GLU A 390 17.41 0.46 -7.77
N ILE A 391 16.79 -0.67 -7.40
CA ILE A 391 15.49 -1.08 -7.95
C ILE A 391 14.40 -0.05 -7.60
N VAL A 392 14.38 0.44 -6.35
CA VAL A 392 13.40 1.47 -5.93
C VAL A 392 13.63 2.77 -6.69
N GLU A 393 14.86 3.25 -6.81
CA GLU A 393 15.21 4.48 -7.54
C GLU A 393 14.76 4.44 -8.99
N ARG A 394 14.95 3.31 -9.66
CA ARG A 394 14.61 3.17 -11.09
C ARG A 394 13.13 2.97 -11.35
N GLY A 395 12.44 2.21 -10.52
CA GLY A 395 11.08 1.73 -10.83
C GLY A 395 9.98 2.13 -9.85
N PHE A 396 10.33 2.50 -8.62
CA PHE A 396 9.36 2.73 -7.54
C PHE A 396 9.51 4.09 -6.87
N SER A 397 9.99 5.10 -7.61
CA SER A 397 10.04 6.49 -7.17
C SER A 397 8.84 7.27 -7.67
N TRP A 398 8.40 8.28 -6.91
CA TRP A 398 7.30 9.15 -7.34
C TRP A 398 7.61 9.94 -8.60
N GLN A 399 8.88 10.23 -8.90
CA GLN A 399 9.28 10.82 -10.16
C GLN A 399 8.90 9.93 -11.35
N THR A 400 9.10 8.61 -11.21
CA THR A 400 8.71 7.64 -12.25
C THR A 400 7.19 7.46 -12.29
N ALA A 401 6.54 7.24 -11.16
CA ALA A 401 5.09 7.00 -11.11
C ALA A 401 4.26 8.19 -11.62
N VAL A 402 4.65 9.43 -11.28
CA VAL A 402 3.94 10.61 -11.78
C VAL A 402 4.16 10.83 -13.27
N ARG A 403 5.38 10.57 -13.79
CA ARG A 403 5.65 10.63 -15.23
C ARG A 403 4.78 9.65 -16.02
N GLU A 404 4.67 8.41 -15.56
CA GLU A 404 3.82 7.38 -16.16
C GLU A 404 2.34 7.73 -16.07
N THR A 405 1.90 8.30 -14.94
CA THR A 405 0.52 8.78 -14.74
C THR A 405 0.20 9.92 -15.69
N LEU A 406 1.10 10.90 -15.85
CA LEU A 406 0.92 12.00 -16.79
C LEU A 406 0.90 11.53 -18.24
N ALA A 407 1.77 10.58 -18.61
CA ALA A 407 1.75 9.98 -19.94
C ALA A 407 0.43 9.24 -20.24
N LEU A 408 -0.13 8.54 -19.23
CA LEU A 408 -1.46 7.93 -19.33
C LEU A 408 -2.54 8.99 -19.55
N TYR A 409 -2.55 10.07 -18.76
CA TYR A 409 -3.53 11.15 -18.91
C TYR A 409 -3.46 11.80 -20.28
N GLN A 410 -2.26 12.13 -20.77
CA GLN A 410 -2.05 12.73 -22.10
C GLN A 410 -2.54 11.79 -23.22
N ARG A 411 -2.28 10.50 -23.13
CA ARG A 411 -2.77 9.51 -24.10
C ARG A 411 -4.29 9.46 -24.15
N LEU A 412 -4.97 9.48 -23.00
CA LEU A 412 -6.42 9.44 -22.91
C LEU A 412 -7.07 10.74 -23.41
N LEU A 413 -6.43 11.87 -23.22
CA LEU A 413 -6.88 13.17 -23.72
C LEU A 413 -6.58 13.35 -25.22
N GLY A 414 -5.42 12.90 -25.71
CA GLY A 414 -5.00 13.00 -27.11
C GLY A 414 -5.78 12.07 -28.06
N GLY A 415 -6.31 10.95 -27.57
CA GLY A 415 -7.19 10.04 -28.32
C GLY A 415 -8.58 10.62 -28.62
N ARG A 416 -8.91 11.78 -28.10
CA ARG A 416 -10.15 12.52 -28.40
C ARG A 416 -9.96 13.41 -29.61
N ARG A 417 -10.59 13.08 -30.72
CA ARG A 417 -10.97 14.11 -31.69
C ARG A 417 -11.86 15.12 -30.98
N ALA A 418 -11.46 16.39 -30.95
CA ALA A 418 -12.27 17.46 -30.37
C ALA A 418 -13.70 17.35 -30.92
N PRO A 419 -14.75 17.37 -30.08
CA PRO A 419 -16.09 17.59 -30.59
C PRO A 419 -16.04 18.96 -31.29
N ALA A 420 -16.51 19.01 -32.53
CA ALA A 420 -16.71 20.28 -33.22
C ALA A 420 -17.54 21.19 -32.30
N ARG A 421 -16.95 22.29 -31.86
CA ARG A 421 -17.70 23.30 -31.12
C ARG A 421 -18.75 23.85 -32.09
N PRO A 422 -20.02 24.02 -31.69
CA PRO A 422 -21.04 24.65 -32.48
C PRO A 422 -20.73 26.13 -32.73
#